data_86c8b7bd4c91b006ea1e6e558af21e8e
#
_entry.id   86c8b7bd4c91b006ea1e6e558af21e8e
#
_cell.length_a   1.000
_cell.length_b   1.000
_cell.length_c   1.000
_cell.angle_alpha   90.00
_cell.angle_beta   90.00
_cell.angle_gamma   90.00
#
_symmetry.space_group_name_H-M   'P 1'
#
loop_
_entity.id
_entity.type
_entity.pdbx_description
1 polymer ?
#
loop_
_entity_poly.entity_id
_entity_poly.type
_entity_poly.pdbx_seq_one_letter_code
_entity_poly.pdbx_strand_id
1 'polypeptide(L)'
;MSTTSLHEHGERYREKLARAFGMPAMGELPKLGAALREAWRTGHSVYLCGNGGSAGNAIHLANDLLYGAGLRNGGGLKVEALSANTAVLTCLANDCGYDSIFAEQIRVKSNAGDVLIVLSGSGDSANVVKALEIGNAVGMTTFAILGFAGGRCKTLAQHAIHFAVDDMQIAEDLQLIVGHICMQWLEANPVSGTDAVVDKRTPVAVPRDTAKA
;
A
#
# COMPACT_ATOMS: atom_id res chain seq x y z
N MET A 1 -37.12 -17.02 -5.75
CA MET A 1 -35.72 -17.14 -5.27
C MET A 1 -35.75 -16.82 -3.78
N SER A 2 -35.28 -17.72 -2.93
CA SER A 2 -35.18 -17.46 -1.48
C SER A 2 -34.15 -16.38 -1.24
N THR A 3 -34.48 -15.30 -0.55
CA THR A 3 -33.53 -14.27 -0.15
C THR A 3 -32.68 -14.81 1.00
N THR A 4 -31.35 -14.82 0.79
CA THR A 4 -30.41 -15.15 1.88
C THR A 4 -30.46 -14.06 2.95
N SER A 5 -30.49 -14.46 4.22
CA SER A 5 -30.46 -13.47 5.32
C SER A 5 -29.08 -12.75 5.37
N LEU A 6 -29.07 -11.53 5.90
CA LEU A 6 -27.81 -10.78 6.09
C LEU A 6 -26.85 -11.53 7.01
N HIS A 7 -27.35 -12.24 8.01
CA HIS A 7 -26.55 -13.07 8.91
C HIS A 7 -25.81 -14.19 8.14
N GLU A 8 -26.54 -14.95 7.33
CA GLU A 8 -25.93 -16.02 6.50
C GLU A 8 -24.94 -15.45 5.49
N HIS A 9 -25.19 -14.25 4.96
CA HIS A 9 -24.26 -13.57 4.07
C HIS A 9 -22.97 -13.20 4.82
N GLY A 10 -23.07 -12.67 6.04
CA GLY A 10 -21.94 -12.35 6.90
C GLY A 10 -21.09 -13.57 7.24
N GLU A 11 -21.71 -14.71 7.55
CA GLU A 11 -20.98 -15.94 7.82
C GLU A 11 -20.19 -16.43 6.59
N ARG A 12 -20.78 -16.36 5.40
CA ARG A 12 -20.08 -16.70 4.15
C ARG A 12 -18.91 -15.74 3.87
N TYR A 13 -19.06 -14.45 4.19
CA TYR A 13 -17.99 -13.46 4.05
C TYR A 13 -16.83 -13.79 4.98
N ARG A 14 -17.12 -14.06 6.25
CA ARG A 14 -16.13 -14.51 7.25
C ARG A 14 -15.36 -15.75 6.80
N GLU A 15 -16.07 -16.73 6.24
CA GLU A 15 -15.44 -17.96 5.73
C GLU A 15 -14.51 -17.70 4.54
N LYS A 16 -14.88 -16.78 3.63
CA LYS A 16 -14.00 -16.38 2.51
C LYS A 16 -12.72 -15.75 3.02
N LEU A 17 -12.80 -14.82 3.98
CA LEU A 17 -11.63 -14.21 4.61
C LEU A 17 -10.75 -15.26 5.31
N ALA A 18 -11.36 -16.16 6.09
CA ALA A 18 -10.63 -17.22 6.78
C ALA A 18 -9.86 -18.14 5.81
N ARG A 19 -10.48 -18.49 4.67
CA ARG A 19 -9.78 -19.27 3.62
C ARG A 19 -8.63 -18.47 3.01
N ALA A 20 -8.79 -17.18 2.78
CA ALA A 20 -7.73 -16.34 2.20
C ALA A 20 -6.49 -16.29 3.09
N PHE A 21 -6.63 -16.28 4.42
CA PHE A 21 -5.51 -16.35 5.35
C PHE A 21 -4.72 -17.65 5.26
N GLY A 22 -5.32 -18.74 4.80
CA GLY A 22 -4.63 -20.02 4.55
C GLY A 22 -3.90 -20.09 3.22
N MET A 23 -3.97 -19.04 2.38
CA MET A 23 -3.35 -19.05 1.05
C MET A 23 -1.83 -18.79 1.13
N PRO A 24 -1.05 -19.30 0.15
CA PRO A 24 0.39 -19.09 0.07
C PRO A 24 0.79 -17.62 0.02
N ALA A 25 -0.11 -16.72 -0.43
CA ALA A 25 0.10 -15.28 -0.46
C ALA A 25 0.57 -14.69 0.88
N MET A 26 0.08 -15.23 2.00
CA MET A 26 0.51 -14.80 3.34
C MET A 26 2.00 -15.04 3.61
N GLY A 27 2.61 -16.00 2.92
CA GLY A 27 4.05 -16.29 2.98
C GLY A 27 4.94 -15.19 2.36
N GLU A 28 4.37 -14.28 1.56
CA GLU A 28 5.09 -13.16 0.96
C GLU A 28 5.14 -11.91 1.88
N LEU A 29 4.32 -11.85 2.93
CA LEU A 29 4.27 -10.71 3.87
C LEU A 29 5.61 -10.37 4.50
N PRO A 30 6.45 -11.33 4.93
CA PRO A 30 7.76 -11.03 5.48
C PRO A 30 8.65 -10.23 4.53
N LYS A 31 8.55 -10.46 3.21
CA LYS A 31 9.32 -9.71 2.20
C LYS A 31 8.87 -8.27 2.12
N LEU A 32 7.54 -8.03 2.12
CA LEU A 32 6.98 -6.67 2.15
C LEU A 32 7.38 -5.94 3.44
N GLY A 33 7.21 -6.58 4.60
CA GLY A 33 7.60 -6.01 5.88
C GLY A 33 9.10 -5.63 5.92
N ALA A 34 9.98 -6.51 5.43
CA ALA A 34 11.41 -6.25 5.35
C ALA A 34 11.74 -5.07 4.41
N ALA A 35 11.11 -5.00 3.24
CA ALA A 35 11.31 -3.90 2.27
C ALA A 35 10.85 -2.56 2.85
N LEU A 36 9.69 -2.52 3.51
CA LEU A 36 9.19 -1.32 4.18
C LEU A 36 10.12 -0.87 5.31
N ARG A 37 10.60 -1.80 6.14
CA ARG A 37 11.52 -1.49 7.22
C ARG A 37 12.87 -0.99 6.69
N GLU A 38 13.36 -1.56 5.60
CA GLU A 38 14.60 -1.11 4.95
C GLU A 38 14.43 0.29 4.33
N ALA A 39 13.32 0.56 3.64
CA ALA A 39 13.00 1.90 3.14
C ALA A 39 12.94 2.92 4.28
N TRP A 40 12.34 2.56 5.41
CA TRP A 40 12.32 3.41 6.60
C TRP A 40 13.73 3.70 7.14
N ARG A 41 14.54 2.66 7.28
CA ARG A 41 15.92 2.76 7.77
C ARG A 41 16.82 3.62 6.89
N THR A 42 16.69 3.48 5.57
CA THR A 42 17.54 4.16 4.57
C THR A 42 16.98 5.51 4.11
N GLY A 43 15.72 5.83 4.48
CA GLY A 43 15.05 7.05 4.06
C GLY A 43 14.58 7.03 2.61
N HIS A 44 14.46 5.85 1.99
CA HIS A 44 13.80 5.65 0.70
C HIS A 44 12.30 5.91 0.82
N SER A 45 11.69 6.27 -0.31
CA SER A 45 10.26 6.54 -0.40
C SER A 45 9.46 5.27 -0.71
N VAL A 46 8.23 5.24 -0.22
CA VAL A 46 7.24 4.19 -0.53
C VAL A 46 6.09 4.82 -1.30
N TYR A 47 5.78 4.30 -2.48
CA TYR A 47 4.67 4.77 -3.31
C TYR A 47 3.59 3.69 -3.38
N LEU A 48 2.33 4.10 -3.20
CA LEU A 48 1.18 3.21 -3.34
C LEU A 48 0.27 3.73 -4.46
N CYS A 49 -0.29 2.82 -5.26
CA CYS A 49 -1.29 3.18 -6.25
C CYS A 49 -2.33 2.07 -6.45
N GLY A 50 -3.50 2.46 -6.95
CA GLY A 50 -4.62 1.59 -7.27
C GLY A 50 -5.78 2.41 -7.83
N ASN A 51 -6.84 1.74 -8.27
CA ASN A 51 -8.04 2.36 -8.81
C ASN A 51 -9.25 2.12 -7.90
N GLY A 52 -10.22 3.02 -7.89
CA GLY A 52 -11.47 2.84 -7.15
C GLY A 52 -11.26 2.58 -5.67
N GLY A 53 -11.78 1.46 -5.15
CA GLY A 53 -11.57 1.03 -3.75
C GLY A 53 -10.09 0.82 -3.42
N SER A 54 -9.33 0.23 -4.34
CA SER A 54 -7.87 0.09 -4.18
C SER A 54 -7.14 1.44 -4.13
N ALA A 55 -7.66 2.52 -4.76
CA ALA A 55 -7.12 3.88 -4.58
C ALA A 55 -7.39 4.40 -3.17
N GLY A 56 -8.61 4.18 -2.66
CA GLY A 56 -8.95 4.49 -1.26
C GLY A 56 -8.04 3.77 -0.28
N ASN A 57 -7.81 2.48 -0.50
CA ASN A 57 -6.90 1.67 0.30
C ASN A 57 -5.45 2.19 0.26
N ALA A 58 -4.96 2.60 -0.92
CA ALA A 58 -3.64 3.19 -1.07
C ALA A 58 -3.49 4.47 -0.23
N ILE A 59 -4.51 5.33 -0.23
CA ILE A 59 -4.52 6.58 0.56
C ILE A 59 -4.54 6.26 2.06
N HIS A 60 -5.37 5.31 2.48
CA HIS A 60 -5.46 4.88 3.88
C HIS A 60 -4.12 4.31 4.37
N LEU A 61 -3.54 3.37 3.64
CA LEU A 61 -2.28 2.75 4.01
C LEU A 61 -1.10 3.74 3.98
N ALA A 62 -1.12 4.74 3.09
CA ALA A 62 -0.12 5.80 3.12
C ALA A 62 -0.19 6.61 4.43
N ASN A 63 -1.39 6.93 4.93
CA ASN A 63 -1.56 7.56 6.24
C ASN A 63 -1.00 6.68 7.37
N ASP A 64 -1.31 5.39 7.37
CA ASP A 64 -0.89 4.46 8.42
C ASP A 64 0.63 4.28 8.46
N LEU A 65 1.28 4.16 7.30
CA LEU A 65 2.73 4.03 7.21
C LEU A 65 3.46 5.34 7.54
N LEU A 66 2.88 6.50 7.17
CA LEU A 66 3.46 7.81 7.44
C LEU A 66 3.39 8.16 8.92
N TYR A 67 2.25 7.91 9.56
CA TYR A 67 1.96 8.36 10.93
C TYR A 67 1.93 7.20 11.92
N GLY A 68 1.16 6.13 11.64
CA GLY A 68 0.90 5.04 12.56
C GLY A 68 2.16 4.26 12.93
N ALA A 69 2.95 3.84 11.95
CA ALA A 69 4.19 3.09 12.18
C ALA A 69 5.21 3.88 13.01
N GLY A 70 5.20 5.23 12.90
CA GLY A 70 6.15 6.10 13.59
C GLY A 70 5.62 6.77 14.84
N LEU A 71 4.36 6.60 15.22
CA LEU A 71 3.68 7.34 16.28
C LEU A 71 4.45 7.33 17.62
N ARG A 72 5.03 6.20 18.01
CA ARG A 72 5.79 6.03 19.24
C ARG A 72 7.31 6.09 19.03
N ASN A 73 7.77 6.15 17.79
CA ASN A 73 9.16 5.88 17.40
C ASN A 73 9.83 7.08 16.74
N GLY A 74 9.27 8.29 16.88
CA GLY A 74 9.89 9.52 16.41
C GLY A 74 9.67 9.85 14.91
N GLY A 75 8.96 9.04 14.11
CA GLY A 75 8.63 9.31 12.72
C GLY A 75 8.34 8.07 11.91
N GLY A 76 7.41 8.18 11.00
CA GLY A 76 7.05 7.11 10.08
C GLY A 76 7.88 7.10 8.79
N LEU A 77 7.40 6.36 7.82
CA LEU A 77 8.03 6.22 6.52
C LEU A 77 7.76 7.47 5.64
N LYS A 78 8.65 7.73 4.70
CA LYS A 78 8.34 8.62 3.58
C LYS A 78 7.42 7.88 2.62
N VAL A 79 6.16 8.20 2.63
CA VAL A 79 5.16 7.46 1.85
C VAL A 79 4.19 8.41 1.15
N GLU A 80 3.79 8.04 -0.06
CA GLU A 80 2.81 8.78 -0.84
C GLU A 80 1.87 7.82 -1.59
N ALA A 81 0.56 8.09 -1.50
CA ALA A 81 -0.42 7.48 -2.38
C ALA A 81 -0.52 8.31 -3.67
N LEU A 82 -0.14 7.75 -4.80
CA LEU A 82 -0.18 8.43 -6.10
C LEU A 82 -1.62 8.75 -6.55
N SER A 83 -2.61 8.13 -5.91
CA SER A 83 -4.04 8.40 -6.11
C SER A 83 -4.56 9.62 -5.34
N ALA A 84 -3.77 10.24 -4.45
CA ALA A 84 -4.29 11.22 -3.50
C ALA A 84 -4.47 12.62 -4.09
N ASN A 85 -3.69 13.00 -5.10
CA ASN A 85 -3.75 14.34 -5.68
C ASN A 85 -4.65 14.37 -6.92
N THR A 86 -5.90 14.77 -6.75
CA THR A 86 -6.90 14.82 -7.82
C THR A 86 -6.49 15.73 -8.97
N ALA A 87 -5.84 16.88 -8.70
CA ALA A 87 -5.39 17.79 -9.74
C ALA A 87 -4.32 17.13 -10.64
N VAL A 88 -3.36 16.42 -10.06
CA VAL A 88 -2.35 15.68 -10.81
C VAL A 88 -3.00 14.55 -11.63
N LEU A 89 -3.92 13.78 -11.02
CA LEU A 89 -4.62 12.70 -11.74
C LEU A 89 -5.40 13.21 -12.94
N THR A 90 -6.18 14.27 -12.77
CA THR A 90 -7.02 14.81 -13.86
C THR A 90 -6.18 15.46 -14.96
N CYS A 91 -5.10 16.17 -14.61
CA CYS A 91 -4.16 16.72 -15.57
C CYS A 91 -3.51 15.60 -16.40
N LEU A 92 -2.88 14.64 -15.75
CA LEU A 92 -2.21 13.53 -16.44
C LEU A 92 -3.19 12.67 -17.26
N ALA A 93 -4.40 12.45 -16.75
CA ALA A 93 -5.43 11.72 -17.50
C ALA A 93 -5.83 12.45 -18.79
N ASN A 94 -5.96 13.79 -18.74
CA ASN A 94 -6.30 14.62 -19.88
C ASN A 94 -5.15 14.71 -20.92
N ASP A 95 -3.93 14.88 -20.46
CA ASP A 95 -2.78 15.24 -21.30
C ASP A 95 -2.00 14.00 -21.78
N CYS A 96 -1.90 12.94 -20.95
CA CYS A 96 -1.09 11.75 -21.20
C CYS A 96 -1.92 10.45 -21.30
N GLY A 97 -3.22 10.50 -21.00
CA GLY A 97 -4.11 9.35 -20.91
C GLY A 97 -4.14 8.71 -19.53
N TYR A 98 -5.30 8.10 -19.22
CA TYR A 98 -5.55 7.49 -17.91
C TYR A 98 -4.58 6.35 -17.57
N ASP A 99 -4.05 5.66 -18.55
CA ASP A 99 -3.05 4.60 -18.39
C ASP A 99 -1.69 5.11 -17.89
N SER A 100 -1.42 6.42 -17.98
CA SER A 100 -0.15 7.05 -17.61
C SER A 100 -0.16 7.73 -16.24
N ILE A 101 -1.33 7.88 -15.59
CA ILE A 101 -1.50 8.71 -14.39
C ILE A 101 -0.56 8.35 -13.21
N PHE A 102 -0.17 7.11 -13.06
CA PHE A 102 0.77 6.67 -12.02
C PHE A 102 2.20 6.63 -12.55
N ALA A 103 2.39 6.16 -13.77
CA ALA A 103 3.71 6.02 -14.38
C ALA A 103 4.44 7.37 -14.49
N GLU A 104 3.76 8.45 -14.89
CA GLU A 104 4.37 9.78 -14.99
C GLU A 104 4.74 10.34 -13.62
N GLN A 105 3.95 10.08 -12.58
CA GLN A 105 4.32 10.47 -11.22
C GLN A 105 5.56 9.71 -10.72
N ILE A 106 5.66 8.41 -11.01
CA ILE A 106 6.83 7.60 -10.65
C ILE A 106 8.08 8.14 -11.34
N ARG A 107 8.04 8.45 -12.65
CA ARG A 107 9.18 9.00 -13.40
C ARG A 107 9.78 10.26 -12.75
N VAL A 108 8.92 11.10 -12.17
CA VAL A 108 9.34 12.40 -11.60
C VAL A 108 9.77 12.25 -10.14
N LYS A 109 9.11 11.41 -9.37
CA LYS A 109 9.24 11.40 -7.90
C LYS A 109 10.18 10.33 -7.37
N SER A 110 10.30 9.19 -8.07
CA SER A 110 10.97 8.02 -7.52
C SER A 110 12.45 7.92 -7.90
N ASN A 111 13.17 7.16 -7.10
CA ASN A 111 14.59 6.84 -7.28
C ASN A 111 14.80 5.32 -7.16
N ALA A 112 15.94 4.85 -7.64
CA ALA A 112 16.36 3.48 -7.39
C ALA A 112 16.44 3.18 -5.89
N GLY A 113 15.94 2.03 -5.47
CA GLY A 113 15.85 1.63 -4.07
C GLY A 113 14.54 2.02 -3.37
N ASP A 114 13.73 2.91 -3.94
CA ASP A 114 12.37 3.17 -3.45
C ASP A 114 11.47 1.94 -3.59
N VAL A 115 10.35 1.92 -2.88
CA VAL A 115 9.38 0.81 -2.92
C VAL A 115 8.11 1.26 -3.64
N LEU A 116 7.60 0.42 -4.55
CA LEU A 116 6.29 0.60 -5.18
C LEU A 116 5.35 -0.54 -4.75
N ILE A 117 4.16 -0.19 -4.26
CA ILE A 117 3.09 -1.13 -3.90
C ILE A 117 1.88 -0.86 -4.78
N VAL A 118 1.59 -1.77 -5.68
CA VAL A 118 0.38 -1.74 -6.51
C VAL A 118 -0.75 -2.51 -5.83
N LEU A 119 -1.91 -1.89 -5.70
CA LEU A 119 -3.13 -2.49 -5.19
C LEU A 119 -4.11 -2.68 -6.35
N SER A 120 -4.51 -3.93 -6.64
CA SER A 120 -5.46 -4.19 -7.73
C SER A 120 -6.19 -5.52 -7.52
N GLY A 121 -7.53 -5.51 -7.58
CA GLY A 121 -8.30 -6.75 -7.59
C GLY A 121 -7.96 -7.59 -8.81
N SER A 122 -8.10 -7.05 -10.02
CA SER A 122 -7.88 -7.78 -11.29
C SER A 122 -6.41 -7.98 -11.66
N GLY A 123 -5.54 -7.02 -11.31
CA GLY A 123 -4.13 -7.00 -11.73
C GLY A 123 -3.90 -6.66 -13.21
N ASP A 124 -4.91 -6.18 -13.94
CA ASP A 124 -4.83 -5.95 -15.39
C ASP A 124 -5.07 -4.51 -15.84
N SER A 125 -5.45 -3.60 -14.96
CA SER A 125 -5.67 -2.20 -15.32
C SER A 125 -4.39 -1.58 -15.90
N ALA A 126 -4.50 -0.94 -17.06
CA ALA A 126 -3.35 -0.47 -17.83
C ALA A 126 -2.44 0.48 -17.03
N ASN A 127 -3.00 1.36 -16.19
CA ASN A 127 -2.24 2.32 -15.39
C ASN A 127 -1.41 1.66 -14.29
N VAL A 128 -1.90 0.62 -13.61
CA VAL A 128 -1.12 -0.09 -12.58
C VAL A 128 -0.06 -1.01 -13.20
N VAL A 129 -0.35 -1.58 -14.36
CA VAL A 129 0.64 -2.34 -15.14
C VAL A 129 1.79 -1.42 -15.56
N LYS A 130 1.48 -0.26 -16.15
CA LYS A 130 2.48 0.73 -16.57
C LYS A 130 3.28 1.29 -15.38
N ALA A 131 2.63 1.44 -14.21
CA ALA A 131 3.33 1.80 -12.97
C ALA A 131 4.40 0.78 -12.59
N LEU A 132 4.09 -0.53 -12.64
CA LEU A 132 5.06 -1.59 -12.38
C LEU A 132 6.21 -1.62 -13.40
N GLU A 133 5.89 -1.45 -14.69
CA GLU A 133 6.91 -1.39 -15.75
C GLU A 133 7.91 -0.26 -15.50
N ILE A 134 7.42 0.95 -15.17
CA ILE A 134 8.28 2.09 -14.88
C ILE A 134 9.01 1.91 -13.56
N GLY A 135 8.33 1.44 -12.50
CA GLY A 135 8.96 1.17 -11.21
C GLY A 135 10.13 0.19 -11.33
N ASN A 136 9.96 -0.90 -12.09
CA ASN A 136 11.03 -1.84 -12.38
C ASN A 136 12.18 -1.19 -13.18
N ALA A 137 11.85 -0.37 -14.19
CA ALA A 137 12.85 0.31 -15.01
C ALA A 137 13.68 1.34 -14.24
N VAL A 138 13.07 2.01 -13.25
CA VAL A 138 13.76 2.94 -12.34
C VAL A 138 14.65 2.22 -11.33
N GLY A 139 14.40 0.94 -11.06
CA GLY A 139 15.12 0.15 -10.05
C GLY A 139 14.48 0.22 -8.66
N MET A 140 13.16 0.43 -8.61
CA MET A 140 12.39 0.29 -7.38
C MET A 140 12.21 -1.18 -7.01
N THR A 141 11.99 -1.46 -5.72
CA THR A 141 11.47 -2.77 -5.29
C THR A 141 9.95 -2.77 -5.44
N THR A 142 9.41 -3.66 -6.30
CA THR A 142 8.01 -3.62 -6.67
C THR A 142 7.20 -4.77 -6.06
N PHE A 143 6.08 -4.40 -5.45
CA PHE A 143 5.08 -5.32 -4.89
C PHE A 143 3.73 -5.11 -5.57
N ALA A 144 2.95 -6.19 -5.68
CA ALA A 144 1.55 -6.12 -6.09
C ALA A 144 0.68 -6.96 -5.16
N ILE A 145 -0.37 -6.35 -4.58
CA ILE A 145 -1.36 -7.06 -3.76
C ILE A 145 -2.60 -7.26 -4.63
N LEU A 146 -2.90 -8.53 -4.95
CA LEU A 146 -3.77 -8.90 -6.05
C LEU A 146 -4.88 -9.87 -5.62
N GLY A 147 -6.04 -9.76 -6.27
CA GLY A 147 -7.13 -10.71 -6.23
C GLY A 147 -7.27 -11.50 -7.54
N PHE A 148 -8.41 -12.14 -7.75
CA PHE A 148 -8.80 -12.89 -8.94
C PHE A 148 -7.69 -13.80 -9.49
N ALA A 149 -7.38 -13.70 -10.77
CA ALA A 149 -6.26 -14.42 -11.41
C ALA A 149 -4.90 -13.73 -11.25
N GLY A 150 -4.89 -12.49 -10.71
CA GLY A 150 -3.67 -11.71 -10.51
C GLY A 150 -3.21 -10.92 -11.75
N GLY A 151 -3.77 -11.18 -12.92
CA GLY A 151 -3.51 -10.49 -14.17
C GLY A 151 -2.02 -10.32 -14.52
N ARG A 152 -1.71 -9.33 -15.34
CA ARG A 152 -0.33 -9.00 -15.75
C ARG A 152 0.54 -8.53 -14.58
N CYS A 153 -0.04 -7.87 -13.58
CA CYS A 153 0.70 -7.42 -12.41
C CYS A 153 1.36 -8.56 -11.65
N LYS A 154 0.76 -9.77 -11.64
CA LYS A 154 1.31 -10.94 -10.95
C LYS A 154 2.69 -11.35 -11.48
N THR A 155 2.93 -11.19 -12.79
CA THR A 155 4.21 -11.58 -13.43
C THR A 155 5.17 -10.41 -13.54
N LEU A 156 4.68 -9.16 -13.51
CA LEU A 156 5.50 -7.96 -13.63
C LEU A 156 6.09 -7.51 -12.29
N ALA A 157 5.35 -7.66 -11.19
CA ALA A 157 5.87 -7.31 -9.87
C ALA A 157 6.99 -8.28 -9.46
N GLN A 158 8.05 -7.77 -8.84
CA GLN A 158 9.11 -8.60 -8.27
C GLN A 158 8.56 -9.49 -7.15
N HIS A 159 7.54 -9.01 -6.43
CA HIS A 159 6.87 -9.74 -5.37
C HIS A 159 5.35 -9.60 -5.50
N ALA A 160 4.67 -10.70 -5.81
CA ALA A 160 3.22 -10.75 -5.92
C ALA A 160 2.59 -11.39 -4.68
N ILE A 161 1.87 -10.62 -3.89
CA ILE A 161 1.01 -11.10 -2.80
C ILE A 161 -0.36 -11.38 -3.42
N HIS A 162 -0.53 -12.57 -3.98
CA HIS A 162 -1.68 -12.92 -4.80
C HIS A 162 -2.66 -13.84 -4.06
N PHE A 163 -3.79 -13.28 -3.69
CA PHE A 163 -4.93 -14.03 -3.17
C PHE A 163 -5.85 -14.42 -4.33
N ALA A 164 -5.89 -15.68 -4.68
CA ALA A 164 -6.74 -16.20 -5.77
C ALA A 164 -8.22 -16.27 -5.30
N VAL A 165 -8.83 -15.11 -5.08
CA VAL A 165 -10.22 -14.96 -4.64
C VAL A 165 -11.01 -14.25 -5.73
N ASP A 166 -12.13 -14.82 -6.15
CA ASP A 166 -13.07 -14.24 -7.13
C ASP A 166 -14.16 -13.45 -6.40
N ASP A 167 -13.73 -12.39 -5.69
CA ASP A 167 -14.60 -11.50 -4.93
C ASP A 167 -13.87 -10.18 -4.70
N MET A 168 -14.40 -9.10 -5.29
CA MET A 168 -13.75 -7.79 -5.27
C MET A 168 -13.63 -7.24 -3.85
N GLN A 169 -14.68 -7.36 -3.04
CA GLN A 169 -14.70 -6.81 -1.68
C GLN A 169 -13.69 -7.54 -0.79
N ILE A 170 -13.64 -8.87 -0.89
CA ILE A 170 -12.64 -9.67 -0.18
C ILE A 170 -11.21 -9.31 -0.65
N ALA A 171 -11.00 -9.11 -1.96
CA ALA A 171 -9.69 -8.72 -2.48
C ALA A 171 -9.26 -7.33 -1.96
N GLU A 172 -10.18 -6.36 -1.88
CA GLU A 172 -9.93 -5.03 -1.34
C GLU A 172 -9.69 -5.06 0.18
N ASP A 173 -10.44 -5.84 0.94
CA ASP A 173 -10.22 -6.02 2.37
C ASP A 173 -8.83 -6.64 2.65
N LEU A 174 -8.41 -7.62 1.85
CA LEU A 174 -7.09 -8.24 1.98
C LEU A 174 -5.95 -7.26 1.72
N GLN A 175 -6.12 -6.27 0.86
CA GLN A 175 -5.14 -5.18 0.67
C GLN A 175 -4.93 -4.42 1.98
N LEU A 176 -6.02 -4.04 2.66
CA LEU A 176 -5.95 -3.34 3.96
C LEU A 176 -5.37 -4.24 5.05
N ILE A 177 -5.81 -5.49 5.12
CA ILE A 177 -5.33 -6.44 6.13
C ILE A 177 -3.81 -6.63 6.01
N VAL A 178 -3.28 -6.84 4.80
CA VAL A 178 -1.84 -6.94 4.55
C VAL A 178 -1.11 -5.67 5.00
N GLY A 179 -1.63 -4.52 4.63
CA GLY A 179 -1.06 -3.22 5.03
C GLY A 179 -1.06 -3.02 6.54
N HIS A 180 -2.17 -3.31 7.22
CA HIS A 180 -2.31 -3.18 8.67
C HIS A 180 -1.37 -4.14 9.43
N ILE A 181 -1.22 -5.38 8.97
CA ILE A 181 -0.25 -6.33 9.56
C ILE A 181 1.17 -5.76 9.44
N CYS A 182 1.55 -5.24 8.27
CA CYS A 182 2.86 -4.62 8.07
C CYS A 182 3.04 -3.38 8.98
N MET A 183 2.03 -2.51 9.08
CA MET A 183 2.09 -1.31 9.92
C MET A 183 2.28 -1.67 11.39
N GLN A 184 1.48 -2.59 11.94
CA GLN A 184 1.60 -3.04 13.32
C GLN A 184 2.95 -3.71 13.60
N TRP A 185 3.45 -4.49 12.63
CA TRP A 185 4.76 -5.10 12.76
C TRP A 185 5.89 -4.06 12.76
N LEU A 186 5.81 -3.02 11.92
CA LEU A 186 6.77 -1.91 11.89
C LEU A 186 6.74 -1.12 13.21
N GLU A 187 5.56 -0.84 13.77
CA GLU A 187 5.43 -0.18 15.08
C GLU A 187 6.13 -0.98 16.19
N ALA A 188 6.00 -2.31 16.16
CA ALA A 188 6.63 -3.22 17.12
C ALA A 188 8.12 -3.45 16.85
N ASN A 189 8.61 -3.15 15.64
CA ASN A 189 10.00 -3.36 15.22
C ASN A 189 10.60 -2.09 14.59
N PRO A 190 10.67 -0.98 15.35
CA PRO A 190 11.11 0.29 14.80
C PRO A 190 12.57 0.25 14.37
N VAL A 191 12.95 1.19 13.51
CA VAL A 191 14.36 1.46 13.21
C VAL A 191 14.96 2.26 14.38
N SER A 192 16.09 1.82 14.89
CA SER A 192 16.76 2.47 16.01
C SER A 192 17.31 3.86 15.60
N GLY A 193 17.33 4.82 16.51
CA GLY A 193 17.74 6.21 16.23
C GLY A 193 19.18 6.41 15.72
N THR A 194 20.04 5.39 15.84
CA THR A 194 21.39 5.37 15.24
C THR A 194 21.36 4.97 13.76
N ASP A 195 20.31 4.28 13.30
CA ASP A 195 20.14 3.79 11.93
C ASP A 195 19.14 4.65 11.13
N ALA A 196 18.34 5.51 11.82
CA ALA A 196 17.38 6.38 11.15
C ALA A 196 18.09 7.58 10.51
N VAL A 197 17.76 7.87 9.27
CA VAL A 197 18.10 9.15 8.64
C VAL A 197 17.56 10.26 9.55
N VAL A 198 18.49 10.98 10.15
CA VAL A 198 18.32 12.09 11.11
C VAL A 198 16.87 12.51 11.38
N ASP A 199 16.42 12.29 12.63
CA ASP A 199 15.15 12.85 13.10
C ASP A 199 15.18 14.39 12.93
N LYS A 200 14.51 14.89 11.91
CA LYS A 200 14.39 16.34 11.65
C LYS A 200 13.35 17.02 12.53
N ARG A 201 12.76 16.28 13.48
CA ARG A 201 11.76 16.82 14.37
C ARG A 201 12.41 17.31 15.66
N THR A 202 12.73 18.61 15.70
CA THR A 202 12.81 19.31 16.99
C THR A 202 11.45 19.13 17.67
N PRO A 203 11.37 18.68 18.94
CA PRO A 203 10.09 18.61 19.63
C PRO A 203 9.47 20.01 19.62
N VAL A 204 8.46 20.24 18.81
CA VAL A 204 7.60 21.40 18.97
C VAL A 204 6.83 21.11 20.26
N ALA A 205 7.20 21.79 21.35
CA ALA A 205 6.44 21.75 22.58
C ALA A 205 5.03 22.25 22.26
N VAL A 206 4.10 21.33 22.09
CA VAL A 206 2.67 21.67 22.04
C VAL A 206 2.31 22.15 23.45
N PRO A 207 1.91 23.40 23.64
CA PRO A 207 1.44 23.86 24.94
C PRO A 207 0.27 22.94 25.33
N ARG A 208 0.40 22.25 26.45
CA ARG A 208 -0.76 21.58 27.05
C ARG A 208 -1.71 22.67 27.49
N ASP A 209 -2.84 22.76 26.82
CA ASP A 209 -3.93 23.64 27.20
C ASP A 209 -4.44 23.18 28.58
N THR A 210 -4.03 23.89 29.61
CA THR A 210 -4.42 23.62 31.01
C THR A 210 -5.77 24.24 31.37
N ALA A 211 -6.60 24.50 30.37
CA ALA A 211 -7.93 25.07 30.55
C ALA A 211 -9.02 24.03 30.29
N LYS A 212 -9.29 23.19 31.28
CA LYS A 212 -10.64 22.70 31.64
C LYS A 212 -10.62 22.28 33.10
N ALA A 213 -10.84 23.26 33.96
CA ALA A 213 -11.48 23.05 35.27
C ALA A 213 -13.00 23.10 35.05
#